data_4f6a6b56eab21b8130e92df66c6ac3fd
#
_entry.id   4f6a6b56eab21b8130e92df66c6ac3fd
#
_cell.length_a   1.000
_cell.length_b   1.000
_cell.length_c   1.000
_cell.angle_alpha   90.00
_cell.angle_beta   90.00
_cell.angle_gamma   90.00
#
_symmetry.space_group_name_H-M   'P 1'
#
loop_
_entity.id
_entity.type
_entity.pdbx_description
1 polymer ?
#
loop_
_entity_poly.entity_id
_entity_poly.type
_entity_poly.pdbx_seq_one_letter_code
_entity_poly.pdbx_strand_id
1 'polypeptide(L)'
;MSATEVHSPSRDAAAGTAGMNGMSQYTAPTLTIGAADGTTYAYRRFGQRGTVPVVFLQHFRGNLDNWDPALADDIAAGREVILVDNSGVGLSAGSTPHSVKGLARDFLAFIDALGLTEIDLFGFSLAGFAAQQTVLLRPHLVRRLILAGTGPEGGRGFHAWSQDITSHACKDVQGAEDVFYLFFAPTQTSQAKAKEFVERIFTRERDRDHKPALRDAQAQAITDWGIPDMSKLARLTGITQPTLAANGSNDILVPTVNSHLLAGHIPDAQLTIYPDAGHSFLFQYPHEFAAEVSTFLGAA
;
A
#
# COMPACT_ATOMS: atom_id res chain seq x y z
N MET A 1 -40.12 29.93 17.84
CA MET A 1 -40.33 28.80 16.91
C MET A 1 -39.33 28.96 15.81
N SER A 2 -38.22 28.29 15.89
CA SER A 2 -37.13 28.31 14.87
C SER A 2 -37.09 26.92 14.27
N ALA A 3 -37.29 26.85 12.93
CA ALA A 3 -37.26 25.61 12.18
C ALA A 3 -35.82 25.21 11.91
N THR A 4 -35.47 24.00 12.34
CA THR A 4 -34.20 23.37 12.06
C THR A 4 -34.26 22.76 10.64
N GLU A 5 -33.54 23.33 9.69
CA GLU A 5 -33.35 22.71 8.37
C GLU A 5 -32.50 21.46 8.49
N VAL A 6 -33.07 20.33 8.12
CA VAL A 6 -32.38 19.05 7.97
C VAL A 6 -31.69 19.07 6.61
N HIS A 7 -30.37 19.15 6.60
CA HIS A 7 -29.55 19.03 5.38
C HIS A 7 -29.60 17.57 4.90
N SER A 8 -30.24 17.36 3.75
CA SER A 8 -30.17 16.10 3.00
C SER A 8 -28.79 15.93 2.38
N PRO A 9 -28.18 14.72 2.41
CA PRO A 9 -26.89 14.48 1.76
C PRO A 9 -27.03 14.67 0.25
N SER A 10 -26.04 15.36 -0.33
CA SER A 10 -25.99 15.71 -1.75
C SER A 10 -26.04 14.48 -2.65
N ARG A 11 -26.88 14.55 -3.71
CA ARG A 11 -27.11 13.50 -4.73
C ARG A 11 -25.92 13.27 -5.68
N ASP A 12 -24.77 13.90 -5.48
CA ASP A 12 -23.63 13.85 -6.42
C ASP A 12 -22.78 12.58 -6.32
N ALA A 13 -22.92 11.80 -5.25
CA ALA A 13 -22.17 10.54 -5.11
C ALA A 13 -22.67 9.40 -6.02
N ALA A 14 -23.88 9.50 -6.58
CA ALA A 14 -24.49 8.44 -7.39
C ALA A 14 -24.25 8.56 -8.89
N ALA A 15 -23.83 9.71 -9.40
CA ALA A 15 -23.71 9.96 -10.86
C ALA A 15 -22.39 9.48 -11.49
N GLY A 16 -21.36 9.12 -10.66
CA GLY A 16 -20.03 8.71 -11.15
C GLY A 16 -19.84 7.21 -11.40
N THR A 17 -20.83 6.36 -11.15
CA THR A 17 -20.59 4.92 -11.02
C THR A 17 -20.78 4.08 -12.29
N ALA A 18 -21.47 4.56 -13.30
CA ALA A 18 -21.84 3.76 -14.47
C ALA A 18 -20.76 3.61 -15.57
N GLY A 19 -19.66 4.38 -15.51
CA GLY A 19 -18.65 4.44 -16.58
C GLY A 19 -17.28 3.84 -16.24
N MET A 20 -17.09 3.20 -15.08
CA MET A 20 -15.74 2.81 -14.60
C MET A 20 -15.34 1.37 -14.91
N ASN A 21 -16.23 0.55 -15.46
CA ASN A 21 -15.89 -0.79 -15.96
C ASN A 21 -14.97 -0.65 -17.19
N GLY A 22 -13.80 -1.31 -17.13
CA GLY A 22 -12.81 -1.29 -18.21
C GLY A 22 -11.82 -0.11 -18.16
N MET A 23 -11.85 0.73 -17.11
CA MET A 23 -10.80 1.73 -16.87
C MET A 23 -9.55 1.05 -16.33
N SER A 24 -8.39 1.56 -16.70
CA SER A 24 -7.07 1.17 -16.22
C SER A 24 -6.52 2.19 -15.22
N GLN A 25 -5.43 1.86 -14.55
CA GLN A 25 -4.66 2.80 -13.73
C GLN A 25 -4.30 4.08 -14.50
N TYR A 26 -4.04 3.98 -15.82
CA TYR A 26 -3.73 5.14 -16.67
C TYR A 26 -4.92 6.08 -16.92
N THR A 27 -6.13 5.53 -17.02
CA THR A 27 -7.32 6.28 -17.44
C THR A 27 -8.29 6.60 -16.31
N ALA A 28 -8.16 5.92 -15.17
CA ALA A 28 -9.00 6.18 -14.01
C ALA A 28 -8.79 7.61 -13.49
N PRO A 29 -9.88 8.40 -13.30
CA PRO A 29 -9.76 9.74 -12.75
C PRO A 29 -9.31 9.68 -11.28
N THR A 30 -8.53 10.67 -10.86
CA THR A 30 -8.27 10.89 -9.44
C THR A 30 -9.50 11.59 -8.83
N LEU A 31 -10.14 10.92 -7.90
CA LEU A 31 -11.31 11.36 -7.16
C LEU A 31 -10.90 11.86 -5.78
N THR A 32 -11.77 12.61 -5.12
CA THR A 32 -11.59 13.05 -3.73
C THR A 32 -12.79 12.73 -2.87
N ILE A 33 -12.57 12.46 -1.58
CA ILE A 33 -13.64 12.25 -0.61
C ILE A 33 -13.26 12.89 0.73
N GLY A 34 -14.20 13.60 1.35
CA GLY A 34 -14.05 14.17 2.69
C GLY A 34 -14.40 13.13 3.75
N ALA A 35 -13.53 12.94 4.73
CA ALA A 35 -13.78 12.10 5.89
C ALA A 35 -14.26 12.90 7.10
N ALA A 36 -14.82 12.20 8.09
CA ALA A 36 -15.40 12.82 9.28
C ALA A 36 -14.36 13.54 10.18
N ASP A 37 -13.08 13.20 10.04
CA ASP A 37 -11.96 13.87 10.70
C ASP A 37 -11.56 15.21 10.06
N GLY A 38 -12.23 15.61 8.96
CA GLY A 38 -11.95 16.82 8.19
C GLY A 38 -10.89 16.65 7.12
N THR A 39 -10.29 15.47 6.98
CA THR A 39 -9.30 15.18 5.92
C THR A 39 -10.01 14.90 4.59
N THR A 40 -9.47 15.45 3.49
CA THR A 40 -9.89 15.09 2.13
C THR A 40 -8.86 14.13 1.55
N TYR A 41 -9.29 12.93 1.18
CA TYR A 41 -8.45 11.89 0.60
C TYR A 41 -8.58 11.87 -0.91
N ALA A 42 -7.45 11.75 -1.63
CA ALA A 42 -7.40 11.48 -3.05
C ALA A 42 -7.30 9.96 -3.27
N TYR A 43 -8.04 9.46 -4.26
CA TYR A 43 -8.06 8.04 -4.58
C TYR A 43 -8.42 7.78 -6.04
N ARG A 44 -8.10 6.59 -6.54
CA ARG A 44 -8.59 6.08 -7.83
C ARG A 44 -9.35 4.79 -7.60
N ARG A 45 -10.40 4.57 -8.38
CA ARG A 45 -11.28 3.42 -8.27
C ARG A 45 -11.63 2.92 -9.65
N PHE A 46 -11.24 1.67 -9.99
CA PHE A 46 -11.38 1.11 -11.33
C PHE A 46 -11.48 -0.43 -11.27
N GLY A 47 -11.62 -1.08 -12.43
CA GLY A 47 -11.74 -2.52 -12.55
C GLY A 47 -13.17 -3.02 -12.43
N GLN A 48 -13.32 -4.33 -12.24
CA GLN A 48 -14.61 -5.02 -12.24
C GLN A 48 -15.37 -4.81 -10.92
N ARG A 49 -16.51 -4.16 -11.01
CA ARG A 49 -17.41 -3.92 -9.88
C ARG A 49 -18.22 -5.15 -9.47
N GLY A 50 -18.73 -5.12 -8.23
CA GLY A 50 -19.62 -6.17 -7.70
C GLY A 50 -18.88 -7.29 -6.94
N THR A 51 -17.57 -7.15 -6.76
CA THR A 51 -16.75 -7.99 -5.88
C THR A 51 -16.37 -7.21 -4.61
N VAL A 52 -15.84 -7.90 -3.60
CA VAL A 52 -15.18 -7.24 -2.48
C VAL A 52 -13.98 -6.45 -3.05
N PRO A 53 -13.92 -5.12 -2.87
CA PRO A 53 -12.86 -4.31 -3.44
C PRO A 53 -11.52 -4.62 -2.78
N VAL A 54 -10.45 -4.64 -3.55
CA VAL A 54 -9.10 -4.66 -3.00
C VAL A 54 -8.57 -3.23 -2.90
N VAL A 55 -8.21 -2.82 -1.68
CA VAL A 55 -7.69 -1.48 -1.39
C VAL A 55 -6.19 -1.55 -1.22
N PHE A 56 -5.47 -0.74 -1.97
CA PHE A 56 -4.02 -0.71 -2.03
C PHE A 56 -3.47 0.46 -1.23
N LEU A 57 -2.54 0.16 -0.33
CA LEU A 57 -1.80 1.14 0.45
C LEU A 57 -0.32 1.15 0.04
N GLN A 58 0.21 2.35 -0.20
CA GLN A 58 1.50 2.59 -0.84
C GLN A 58 2.70 2.58 0.14
N HIS A 59 3.88 2.34 -0.41
CA HIS A 59 5.16 2.32 0.29
C HIS A 59 5.62 3.70 0.81
N PHE A 60 6.76 3.73 1.49
CA PHE A 60 7.46 4.95 1.92
C PHE A 60 7.59 5.94 0.76
N ARG A 61 7.09 7.16 0.95
CA ARG A 61 7.05 8.25 -0.03
C ARG A 61 6.22 7.97 -1.29
N GLY A 62 5.62 6.81 -1.44
CA GLY A 62 4.77 6.51 -2.60
C GLY A 62 3.43 7.23 -2.59
N ASN A 63 2.92 7.58 -3.78
CA ASN A 63 1.60 8.11 -4.02
C ASN A 63 0.87 7.26 -5.08
N LEU A 64 -0.32 7.68 -5.52
CA LEU A 64 -1.14 6.98 -6.52
C LEU A 64 -0.37 6.64 -7.81
N ASP A 65 0.59 7.48 -8.21
CA ASP A 65 1.34 7.33 -9.45
C ASP A 65 2.54 6.38 -9.36
N ASN A 66 2.83 5.86 -8.17
CA ASN A 66 3.89 4.88 -7.96
C ASN A 66 3.40 3.44 -8.06
N TRP A 67 2.09 3.20 -8.20
CA TRP A 67 1.57 1.87 -8.51
C TRP A 67 1.83 1.52 -9.96
N ASP A 68 2.45 0.35 -10.18
CA ASP A 68 2.69 -0.17 -11.52
C ASP A 68 1.35 -0.53 -12.18
N PRO A 69 1.01 0.08 -13.33
CA PRO A 69 -0.20 -0.27 -14.06
C PRO A 69 -0.26 -1.75 -14.45
N ALA A 70 0.89 -2.37 -14.77
CA ALA A 70 0.92 -3.79 -15.12
C ALA A 70 0.43 -4.69 -13.97
N LEU A 71 0.73 -4.35 -12.72
CA LEU A 71 0.21 -5.05 -11.55
C LEU A 71 -1.25 -4.71 -11.28
N ALA A 72 -1.55 -3.41 -11.21
CA ALA A 72 -2.87 -2.93 -10.78
C ALA A 72 -3.97 -3.28 -11.78
N ASP A 73 -3.70 -3.17 -13.09
CA ASP A 73 -4.66 -3.46 -14.14
C ASP A 73 -4.94 -4.96 -14.31
N ASP A 74 -3.91 -5.81 -14.13
CA ASP A 74 -4.12 -7.28 -14.13
C ASP A 74 -5.01 -7.72 -12.98
N ILE A 75 -4.86 -7.16 -11.78
CA ILE A 75 -5.75 -7.44 -10.65
C ILE A 75 -7.16 -6.86 -10.93
N ALA A 76 -7.21 -5.66 -11.51
CA ALA A 76 -8.46 -4.98 -11.84
C ALA A 76 -9.28 -5.69 -12.92
N ALA A 77 -8.68 -6.55 -13.75
CA ALA A 77 -9.38 -7.34 -14.75
C ALA A 77 -10.48 -8.24 -14.15
N GLY A 78 -10.29 -8.72 -12.92
CA GLY A 78 -11.27 -9.58 -12.23
C GLY A 78 -11.87 -8.97 -10.96
N ARG A 79 -11.47 -7.75 -10.56
CA ARG A 79 -11.85 -7.16 -9.27
C ARG A 79 -11.95 -5.66 -9.33
N GLU A 80 -12.63 -5.09 -8.34
CA GLU A 80 -12.56 -3.67 -8.08
C GLU A 80 -11.29 -3.34 -7.31
N VAL A 81 -10.48 -2.41 -7.86
CA VAL A 81 -9.26 -1.88 -7.26
C VAL A 81 -9.49 -0.45 -6.79
N ILE A 82 -9.04 -0.16 -5.56
CA ILE A 82 -9.03 1.19 -5.00
C ILE A 82 -7.60 1.50 -4.57
N LEU A 83 -7.01 2.52 -5.18
CA LEU A 83 -5.74 3.10 -4.77
C LEU A 83 -6.01 4.37 -3.97
N VAL A 84 -5.28 4.62 -2.89
CA VAL A 84 -5.46 5.82 -2.06
C VAL A 84 -4.14 6.48 -1.71
N ASP A 85 -4.13 7.81 -1.72
CA ASP A 85 -3.09 8.61 -1.08
C ASP A 85 -3.41 8.78 0.41
N ASN A 86 -2.49 8.38 1.28
CA ASN A 86 -2.61 8.63 2.71
C ASN A 86 -2.65 10.15 3.01
N SER A 87 -3.07 10.54 4.21
CA SER A 87 -3.13 11.94 4.61
C SER A 87 -1.75 12.62 4.47
N GLY A 88 -1.73 13.81 3.85
CA GLY A 88 -0.51 14.56 3.54
C GLY A 88 0.33 14.05 2.38
N VAL A 89 -0.14 13.01 1.66
CA VAL A 89 0.52 12.41 0.49
C VAL A 89 -0.19 12.85 -0.79
N GLY A 90 0.56 13.08 -1.87
CA GLY A 90 0.02 13.37 -3.20
C GLY A 90 -1.00 14.49 -3.19
N LEU A 91 -2.23 14.18 -3.57
CA LEU A 91 -3.36 15.11 -3.60
C LEU A 91 -4.24 15.05 -2.34
N SER A 92 -3.96 14.14 -1.39
CA SER A 92 -4.65 14.13 -0.12
C SER A 92 -4.26 15.31 0.76
N ALA A 93 -5.24 15.86 1.46
CA ALA A 93 -5.04 16.94 2.43
C ALA A 93 -4.48 16.42 3.77
N GLY A 94 -4.31 17.33 4.73
CA GLY A 94 -3.84 16.99 6.07
C GLY A 94 -2.33 16.90 6.19
N SER A 95 -1.86 16.19 7.20
CA SER A 95 -0.45 15.94 7.50
C SER A 95 -0.21 14.45 7.72
N THR A 96 0.94 13.98 7.25
CA THR A 96 1.31 12.56 7.37
C THR A 96 1.56 12.19 8.83
N PRO A 97 0.89 11.17 9.38
CA PRO A 97 1.16 10.66 10.71
C PRO A 97 2.58 10.09 10.84
N HIS A 98 3.21 10.33 11.98
CA HIS A 98 4.55 9.82 12.31
C HIS A 98 4.53 8.48 13.07
N SER A 99 3.42 7.77 13.02
CA SER A 99 3.31 6.43 13.63
C SER A 99 2.44 5.51 12.78
N VAL A 100 2.75 4.21 12.79
CA VAL A 100 1.97 3.18 12.08
C VAL A 100 0.52 3.15 12.55
N LYS A 101 0.27 3.37 13.86
CA LYS A 101 -1.08 3.46 14.40
C LYS A 101 -1.85 4.67 13.86
N GLY A 102 -1.16 5.79 13.65
CA GLY A 102 -1.72 6.98 13.01
C GLY A 102 -2.10 6.70 11.55
N LEU A 103 -1.19 6.10 10.77
CA LEU A 103 -1.43 5.70 9.38
C LEU A 103 -2.63 4.75 9.25
N ALA A 104 -2.76 3.78 10.17
CA ALA A 104 -3.91 2.86 10.18
C ALA A 104 -5.23 3.58 10.49
N ARG A 105 -5.24 4.56 11.39
CA ARG A 105 -6.43 5.36 11.70
C ARG A 105 -6.86 6.24 10.53
N ASP A 106 -5.91 6.88 9.86
CA ASP A 106 -6.16 7.65 8.65
C ASP A 106 -6.81 6.78 7.58
N PHE A 107 -6.24 5.60 7.34
CA PHE A 107 -6.80 4.66 6.39
C PHE A 107 -8.24 4.24 6.77
N LEU A 108 -8.49 3.98 8.06
CA LEU A 108 -9.85 3.65 8.53
C LEU A 108 -10.83 4.81 8.32
N ALA A 109 -10.41 6.07 8.52
CA ALA A 109 -11.24 7.24 8.23
C ALA A 109 -11.61 7.35 6.74
N PHE A 110 -10.66 7.05 5.83
CA PHE A 110 -10.92 6.95 4.39
C PHE A 110 -11.93 5.84 4.06
N ILE A 111 -11.78 4.65 4.63
CA ILE A 111 -12.70 3.52 4.41
C ILE A 111 -14.11 3.86 4.88
N ASP A 112 -14.23 4.50 6.06
CA ASP A 112 -15.51 4.94 6.60
C ASP A 112 -16.16 6.01 5.70
N ALA A 113 -15.37 6.94 5.16
CA ALA A 113 -15.86 7.95 4.20
C ALA A 113 -16.41 7.32 2.91
N LEU A 114 -15.81 6.22 2.43
CA LEU A 114 -16.31 5.45 1.29
C LEU A 114 -17.53 4.57 1.61
N GLY A 115 -17.87 4.40 2.91
CA GLY A 115 -18.95 3.53 3.35
C GLY A 115 -18.68 2.04 3.13
N LEU A 116 -17.40 1.62 3.05
CA LEU A 116 -17.01 0.23 2.85
C LEU A 116 -17.05 -0.53 4.18
N THR A 117 -17.73 -1.67 4.20
CA THR A 117 -17.87 -2.54 5.37
C THR A 117 -17.04 -3.80 5.29
N GLU A 118 -16.59 -4.17 4.09
CA GLU A 118 -15.72 -5.30 3.84
C GLU A 118 -14.76 -4.98 2.67
N ILE A 119 -13.49 -5.30 2.83
CA ILE A 119 -12.43 -5.11 1.84
C ILE A 119 -11.43 -6.26 1.84
N ASP A 120 -10.72 -6.45 0.73
CA ASP A 120 -9.40 -7.07 0.72
C ASP A 120 -8.35 -5.97 0.87
N LEU A 121 -7.31 -6.19 1.65
CA LEU A 121 -6.33 -5.16 1.96
C LEU A 121 -4.94 -5.54 1.45
N PHE A 122 -4.39 -4.70 0.59
CA PHE A 122 -3.05 -4.85 0.04
C PHE A 122 -2.12 -3.77 0.64
N GLY A 123 -1.18 -4.18 1.47
CA GLY A 123 -0.17 -3.30 2.08
C GLY A 123 1.22 -3.56 1.52
N PHE A 124 1.82 -2.56 0.85
CA PHE A 124 3.19 -2.64 0.37
C PHE A 124 4.15 -1.87 1.29
N SER A 125 5.21 -2.54 1.76
CA SER A 125 6.28 -1.91 2.56
C SER A 125 5.75 -1.26 3.85
N LEU A 126 5.98 0.04 4.08
CA LEU A 126 5.43 0.83 5.20
C LEU A 126 3.92 0.60 5.36
N ALA A 127 3.19 0.55 4.24
CA ALA A 127 1.75 0.33 4.31
C ALA A 127 1.38 -1.10 4.73
N GLY A 128 2.26 -2.07 4.60
CA GLY A 128 2.09 -3.39 5.20
C GLY A 128 2.11 -3.35 6.74
N PHE A 129 2.86 -2.41 7.34
CA PHE A 129 2.79 -2.16 8.78
C PHE A 129 1.42 -1.60 9.18
N ALA A 130 0.93 -0.60 8.42
CA ALA A 130 -0.37 0.00 8.63
C ALA A 130 -1.51 -1.01 8.40
N ALA A 131 -1.38 -1.91 7.42
CA ALA A 131 -2.35 -2.96 7.14
C ALA A 131 -2.47 -3.95 8.30
N GLN A 132 -1.36 -4.42 8.88
CA GLN A 132 -1.36 -5.25 10.08
C GLN A 132 -2.07 -4.54 11.25
N GLN A 133 -1.76 -3.25 11.45
CA GLN A 133 -2.40 -2.47 12.51
C GLN A 133 -3.90 -2.26 12.26
N THR A 134 -4.31 -2.08 10.99
CA THR A 134 -5.71 -1.94 10.58
C THR A 134 -6.51 -3.19 10.92
N VAL A 135 -6.00 -4.36 10.56
CA VAL A 135 -6.64 -5.66 10.87
C VAL A 135 -6.83 -5.84 12.37
N LEU A 136 -5.82 -5.50 13.18
CA LEU A 136 -5.90 -5.61 14.63
C LEU A 136 -6.87 -4.58 15.27
N LEU A 137 -7.06 -3.42 14.65
CA LEU A 137 -8.02 -2.40 15.10
C LEU A 137 -9.46 -2.70 14.69
N ARG A 138 -9.64 -3.26 13.48
CA ARG A 138 -10.96 -3.55 12.90
C ARG A 138 -10.94 -4.87 12.14
N PRO A 139 -10.92 -6.01 12.86
CA PRO A 139 -10.72 -7.34 12.23
C PRO A 139 -11.82 -7.71 11.25
N HIS A 140 -13.08 -7.30 11.46
CA HIS A 140 -14.20 -7.66 10.58
C HIS A 140 -14.22 -6.88 9.26
N LEU A 141 -13.41 -5.82 9.12
CA LEU A 141 -13.34 -5.04 7.90
C LEU A 141 -12.58 -5.79 6.78
N VAL A 142 -11.52 -6.50 7.15
CA VAL A 142 -10.59 -7.10 6.18
C VAL A 142 -10.91 -8.59 6.00
N ARG A 143 -11.31 -8.96 4.80
CA ARG A 143 -11.59 -10.35 4.43
C ARG A 143 -10.30 -11.15 4.19
N ARG A 144 -9.37 -10.58 3.40
CA ARG A 144 -8.06 -11.16 3.08
C ARG A 144 -6.99 -10.09 3.11
N LEU A 145 -5.78 -10.46 3.52
CA LEU A 145 -4.66 -9.55 3.72
C LEU A 145 -3.48 -9.92 2.83
N ILE A 146 -2.96 -8.96 2.06
CA ILE A 146 -1.72 -9.10 1.28
C ILE A 146 -0.65 -8.21 1.90
N LEU A 147 0.47 -8.80 2.28
CA LEU A 147 1.63 -8.17 2.90
C LEU A 147 2.84 -8.32 1.99
N ALA A 148 3.08 -7.31 1.15
CA ALA A 148 4.16 -7.29 0.17
C ALA A 148 5.37 -6.48 0.67
N GLY A 149 6.59 -7.03 0.63
CA GLY A 149 7.83 -6.33 0.96
C GLY A 149 7.80 -5.67 2.34
N THR A 150 7.26 -6.33 3.34
CA THR A 150 6.99 -5.73 4.66
C THR A 150 7.43 -6.66 5.81
N GLY A 151 7.33 -6.17 7.05
CA GLY A 151 7.75 -6.90 8.23
C GLY A 151 6.85 -6.67 9.45
N PRO A 152 6.97 -7.50 10.49
CA PRO A 152 6.24 -7.34 11.74
C PRO A 152 6.75 -6.16 12.57
N GLU A 153 5.95 -5.68 13.52
CA GLU A 153 6.45 -4.81 14.59
C GLU A 153 7.54 -5.54 15.37
N GLY A 154 8.65 -4.85 15.63
CA GLY A 154 9.81 -5.44 16.29
C GLY A 154 10.67 -6.34 15.39
N GLY A 155 10.43 -6.32 14.07
CA GLY A 155 11.17 -7.10 13.09
C GLY A 155 12.64 -6.75 12.96
N ARG A 156 13.32 -7.26 11.93
CA ARG A 156 14.79 -7.20 11.84
C ARG A 156 15.26 -6.29 10.69
N GLY A 157 16.22 -5.41 10.98
CA GLY A 157 17.07 -4.78 9.97
C GLY A 157 16.51 -3.57 9.25
N PHE A 158 15.36 -3.03 9.65
CA PHE A 158 14.77 -1.85 9.00
C PHE A 158 14.53 -0.64 9.92
N HIS A 159 14.85 -0.73 11.22
CA HIS A 159 14.80 0.43 12.14
C HIS A 159 16.02 1.37 12.00
N ALA A 160 17.12 0.86 11.47
CA ALA A 160 18.35 1.59 11.28
C ALA A 160 18.99 1.15 9.95
N TRP A 161 18.57 1.76 8.86
CA TRP A 161 19.19 1.54 7.57
C TRP A 161 20.65 1.95 7.56
N SER A 162 21.46 1.28 6.75
CA SER A 162 22.86 1.67 6.53
C SER A 162 22.93 3.11 5.97
N GLN A 163 24.11 3.72 6.08
CA GLN A 163 24.33 5.06 5.52
C GLN A 163 24.04 5.09 4.01
N ASP A 164 24.40 4.04 3.28
CA ASP A 164 24.14 3.95 1.83
C ASP A 164 22.63 3.96 1.54
N ILE A 165 21.86 3.10 2.20
CA ILE A 165 20.39 3.06 2.04
C ILE A 165 19.80 4.43 2.41
N THR A 166 20.19 5.00 3.54
CA THR A 166 19.66 6.29 4.02
C THR A 166 19.97 7.42 3.03
N SER A 167 21.18 7.43 2.45
CA SER A 167 21.60 8.45 1.49
C SER A 167 20.75 8.47 0.22
N HIS A 168 20.20 7.33 -0.19
CA HIS A 168 19.26 7.21 -1.32
C HIS A 168 17.80 7.41 -0.88
N ALA A 169 17.38 6.78 0.22
CA ALA A 169 15.99 6.79 0.68
C ALA A 169 15.52 8.16 1.18
N CYS A 170 16.43 8.92 1.82
CA CYS A 170 16.14 10.19 2.47
C CYS A 170 16.58 11.43 1.68
N LYS A 171 16.97 11.30 0.40
CA LYS A 171 17.17 12.47 -0.48
C LYS A 171 15.91 13.35 -0.53
N ASP A 172 16.07 14.66 -0.61
CA ASP A 172 14.92 15.56 -0.82
C ASP A 172 14.22 15.24 -2.16
N VAL A 173 15.00 15.07 -3.23
CA VAL A 173 14.52 14.64 -4.54
C VAL A 173 15.21 13.33 -4.92
N GLN A 174 14.41 12.28 -5.15
CA GLN A 174 14.90 10.99 -5.63
C GLN A 174 14.88 10.94 -7.15
N GLY A 175 15.96 10.43 -7.75
CA GLY A 175 16.06 10.11 -9.17
C GLY A 175 15.79 8.63 -9.45
N ALA A 176 15.77 8.27 -10.73
CA ALA A 176 15.60 6.88 -11.15
C ALA A 176 16.69 5.94 -10.57
N GLU A 177 17.91 6.43 -10.45
CA GLU A 177 19.05 5.71 -9.85
C GLU A 177 18.80 5.33 -8.37
N ASP A 178 18.13 6.21 -7.59
CA ASP A 178 17.77 5.92 -6.21
C ASP A 178 16.71 4.81 -6.14
N VAL A 179 15.73 4.84 -7.04
CA VAL A 179 14.72 3.79 -7.19
C VAL A 179 15.39 2.46 -7.59
N PHE A 180 16.31 2.48 -8.55
CA PHE A 180 17.01 1.28 -8.99
C PHE A 180 17.82 0.64 -7.87
N TYR A 181 18.55 1.46 -7.09
CA TYR A 181 19.34 0.99 -5.95
C TYR A 181 18.49 0.43 -4.83
N LEU A 182 17.45 1.16 -4.40
CA LEU A 182 16.65 0.82 -3.23
C LEU A 182 15.69 -0.35 -3.49
N PHE A 183 15.15 -0.43 -4.70
CA PHE A 183 13.98 -1.26 -4.97
C PHE A 183 14.29 -2.53 -5.77
N PHE A 184 15.40 -2.56 -6.51
CA PHE A 184 15.72 -3.67 -7.40
C PHE A 184 17.07 -4.31 -7.03
N ALA A 185 17.22 -5.62 -7.28
CA ALA A 185 18.48 -6.30 -7.03
C ALA A 185 19.58 -5.78 -7.98
N PRO A 186 20.88 -5.81 -7.58
CA PRO A 186 21.98 -5.28 -8.38
C PRO A 186 22.41 -6.23 -9.53
N THR A 187 21.48 -7.02 -10.05
CA THR A 187 21.72 -7.93 -11.17
C THR A 187 21.28 -7.29 -12.49
N GLN A 188 21.85 -7.74 -13.60
CA GLN A 188 21.49 -7.23 -14.91
C GLN A 188 20.00 -7.41 -15.21
N THR A 189 19.42 -8.56 -14.83
CA THR A 189 18.02 -8.87 -15.04
C THR A 189 17.12 -7.92 -14.25
N SER A 190 17.37 -7.78 -12.94
CA SER A 190 16.56 -6.93 -12.08
C SER A 190 16.65 -5.45 -12.47
N GLN A 191 17.86 -4.98 -12.84
CA GLN A 191 18.06 -3.59 -13.29
C GLN A 191 17.41 -3.30 -14.66
N ALA A 192 17.29 -4.29 -15.55
CA ALA A 192 16.51 -4.14 -16.77
C ALA A 192 15.00 -3.97 -16.44
N LYS A 193 14.48 -4.76 -15.51
CA LYS A 193 13.09 -4.64 -15.02
C LYS A 193 12.82 -3.31 -14.31
N ALA A 194 13.81 -2.73 -13.62
CA ALA A 194 13.71 -1.41 -13.04
C ALA A 194 13.42 -0.32 -14.09
N LYS A 195 14.11 -0.39 -15.24
CA LYS A 195 13.89 0.55 -16.35
C LYS A 195 12.48 0.39 -16.94
N GLU A 196 12.04 -0.85 -17.20
CA GLU A 196 10.70 -1.13 -17.70
C GLU A 196 9.62 -0.58 -16.73
N PHE A 197 9.81 -0.77 -15.43
CA PHE A 197 8.90 -0.24 -14.39
C PHE A 197 8.83 1.30 -14.45
N VAL A 198 9.98 1.98 -14.46
CA VAL A 198 10.03 3.44 -14.53
C VAL A 198 9.33 3.96 -15.80
N GLU A 199 9.55 3.33 -16.96
CA GLU A 199 8.86 3.69 -18.18
C GLU A 199 7.33 3.57 -18.05
N ARG A 200 6.83 2.50 -17.41
CA ARG A 200 5.38 2.29 -17.20
C ARG A 200 4.76 3.37 -16.31
N ILE A 201 5.38 3.69 -15.18
CA ILE A 201 4.80 4.66 -14.23
C ILE A 201 4.85 6.12 -14.73
N PHE A 202 5.72 6.43 -15.69
CA PHE A 202 5.81 7.78 -16.28
C PHE A 202 4.89 7.97 -17.50
N THR A 203 4.09 6.98 -17.89
CA THR A 203 3.14 7.11 -19.01
C THR A 203 1.96 8.03 -18.67
N ARG A 204 1.60 8.12 -17.37
CA ARG A 204 0.58 9.07 -16.87
C ARG A 204 1.26 10.35 -16.39
N GLU A 205 0.60 11.50 -16.59
CA GLU A 205 0.98 12.75 -15.92
C GLU A 205 0.91 12.55 -14.40
N ARG A 206 1.97 12.92 -13.72
CA ARG A 206 2.13 12.66 -12.29
C ARG A 206 1.45 13.72 -11.43
N ASP A 207 0.92 13.27 -10.32
CA ASP A 207 0.45 14.12 -9.24
C ASP A 207 1.64 14.82 -8.54
N ARG A 208 1.36 15.56 -7.46
CA ARG A 208 2.36 16.42 -6.82
C ARG A 208 3.56 15.66 -6.26
N ASP A 209 4.73 16.31 -6.28
CA ASP A 209 5.94 15.86 -5.60
C ASP A 209 5.79 15.83 -4.08
N HIS A 210 6.59 14.98 -3.44
CA HIS A 210 6.58 14.80 -1.99
C HIS A 210 7.29 15.94 -1.26
N LYS A 211 6.76 16.31 -0.09
CA LYS A 211 7.36 17.28 0.80
C LYS A 211 8.33 16.59 1.77
N PRO A 212 9.46 17.25 2.19
CA PRO A 212 10.37 16.69 3.19
C PRO A 212 9.68 16.26 4.49
N ALA A 213 8.68 16.99 4.95
CA ALA A 213 7.93 16.67 6.17
C ALA A 213 7.21 15.32 6.09
N LEU A 214 6.71 14.92 4.91
CA LEU A 214 6.13 13.59 4.67
C LEU A 214 7.17 12.50 4.85
N ARG A 215 8.35 12.67 4.23
CA ARG A 215 9.47 11.73 4.34
C ARG A 215 9.85 11.50 5.80
N ASP A 216 10.03 12.59 6.55
CA ASP A 216 10.52 12.53 7.93
C ASP A 216 9.47 11.85 8.85
N ALA A 217 8.18 12.16 8.68
CA ALA A 217 7.11 11.52 9.43
C ALA A 217 7.03 10.00 9.15
N GLN A 218 7.11 9.60 7.88
CA GLN A 218 7.09 8.20 7.51
C GLN A 218 8.36 7.45 7.94
N ALA A 219 9.54 8.09 7.83
CA ALA A 219 10.81 7.52 8.31
C ALA A 219 10.76 7.26 9.82
N GLN A 220 10.18 8.19 10.61
CA GLN A 220 9.96 7.99 12.04
C GLN A 220 9.05 6.78 12.30
N ALA A 221 7.93 6.65 11.57
CA ALA A 221 7.02 5.53 11.71
C ALA A 221 7.71 4.18 11.41
N ILE A 222 8.57 4.12 10.38
CA ILE A 222 9.35 2.92 10.03
C ILE A 222 10.34 2.58 11.14
N THR A 223 11.09 3.59 11.62
CA THR A 223 12.08 3.42 12.68
C THR A 223 11.43 2.87 13.95
N ASP A 224 10.34 3.50 14.42
CA ASP A 224 9.66 3.08 15.64
C ASP A 224 9.09 1.67 15.53
N TRP A 225 8.49 1.34 14.38
CA TRP A 225 7.95 0.00 14.12
C TRP A 225 9.03 -1.07 14.09
N GLY A 226 10.18 -0.72 13.54
CA GLY A 226 11.30 -1.65 13.33
C GLY A 226 12.25 -1.81 14.53
N ILE A 227 12.06 -1.10 15.66
CA ILE A 227 12.89 -1.31 16.85
C ILE A 227 12.84 -2.78 17.27
N PRO A 228 13.98 -3.51 17.25
CA PRO A 228 13.95 -4.95 17.43
C PRO A 228 13.37 -5.37 18.77
N ASP A 229 12.28 -6.08 18.73
CA ASP A 229 11.60 -6.64 19.91
C ASP A 229 10.81 -7.90 19.53
N MET A 230 11.41 -9.07 19.70
CA MET A 230 10.79 -10.34 19.33
C MET A 230 9.51 -10.65 20.12
N SER A 231 9.28 -10.01 21.28
CA SER A 231 8.02 -10.16 22.04
C SER A 231 6.81 -9.60 21.29
N LYS A 232 7.04 -8.64 20.39
CA LYS A 232 6.00 -8.05 19.54
C LYS A 232 5.42 -9.02 18.53
N LEU A 233 6.13 -10.10 18.17
CA LEU A 233 5.62 -11.10 17.23
C LEU A 233 4.36 -11.81 17.74
N ALA A 234 4.15 -11.88 19.07
CA ALA A 234 2.95 -12.46 19.65
C ALA A 234 1.66 -11.79 19.16
N ARG A 235 1.70 -10.51 18.78
CA ARG A 235 0.52 -9.79 18.24
C ARG A 235 0.04 -10.32 16.88
N LEU A 236 0.93 -10.97 16.11
CA LEU A 236 0.60 -11.53 14.81
C LEU A 236 -0.44 -12.65 14.91
N THR A 237 -0.53 -13.35 16.04
CA THR A 237 -1.56 -14.38 16.28
C THR A 237 -2.99 -13.79 16.30
N GLY A 238 -3.12 -12.47 16.49
CA GLY A 238 -4.40 -11.75 16.40
C GLY A 238 -4.83 -11.43 14.96
N ILE A 239 -3.98 -11.65 13.96
CA ILE A 239 -4.32 -11.54 12.54
C ILE A 239 -4.89 -12.90 12.13
N THR A 240 -6.21 -13.01 12.09
CA THR A 240 -6.92 -14.26 11.80
C THR A 240 -7.37 -14.37 10.35
N GLN A 241 -7.18 -13.32 9.55
CA GLN A 241 -7.50 -13.29 8.14
C GLN A 241 -6.53 -14.17 7.34
N PRO A 242 -7.00 -14.91 6.33
CA PRO A 242 -6.10 -15.48 5.33
C PRO A 242 -5.13 -14.42 4.84
N THR A 243 -3.83 -14.70 4.90
CA THR A 243 -2.77 -13.73 4.62
C THR A 243 -1.81 -14.26 3.58
N LEU A 244 -1.53 -13.46 2.54
CA LEU A 244 -0.45 -13.70 1.59
C LEU A 244 0.73 -12.78 1.95
N ALA A 245 1.83 -13.34 2.43
CA ALA A 245 3.08 -12.64 2.61
C ALA A 245 3.99 -12.89 1.40
N ALA A 246 4.54 -11.85 0.79
CA ALA A 246 5.44 -11.98 -0.35
C ALA A 246 6.61 -10.99 -0.26
N ASN A 247 7.79 -11.38 -0.75
CA ASN A 247 8.96 -10.50 -0.80
C ASN A 247 9.95 -10.93 -1.89
N GLY A 248 10.89 -10.04 -2.23
CA GLY A 248 12.06 -10.37 -3.03
C GLY A 248 13.15 -11.04 -2.20
N SER A 249 13.94 -11.93 -2.81
CA SER A 249 15.05 -12.62 -2.14
C SER A 249 16.20 -11.69 -1.72
N ASN A 250 16.27 -10.50 -2.31
CA ASN A 250 17.35 -9.53 -2.14
C ASN A 250 16.84 -8.15 -1.63
N ASP A 251 15.76 -8.14 -0.84
CA ASP A 251 15.22 -6.91 -0.27
C ASP A 251 16.17 -6.33 0.77
N ILE A 252 16.72 -5.13 0.47
CA ILE A 252 17.63 -4.40 1.35
C ILE A 252 16.91 -3.40 2.27
N LEU A 253 15.65 -3.03 1.97
CA LEU A 253 14.85 -2.09 2.77
C LEU A 253 14.14 -2.80 3.92
N VAL A 254 13.47 -3.90 3.63
CA VAL A 254 12.83 -4.77 4.62
C VAL A 254 13.33 -6.20 4.39
N PRO A 255 14.43 -6.61 5.04
CA PRO A 255 15.08 -7.90 4.78
C PRO A 255 14.09 -9.06 4.77
N THR A 256 14.24 -9.97 3.80
CA THR A 256 13.34 -11.09 3.49
C THR A 256 13.01 -11.97 4.70
N VAL A 257 13.91 -12.04 5.69
CA VAL A 257 13.67 -12.75 6.96
C VAL A 257 12.39 -12.28 7.66
N ASN A 258 11.96 -11.02 7.46
CA ASN A 258 10.75 -10.49 8.06
C ASN A 258 9.49 -11.12 7.47
N SER A 259 9.49 -11.46 6.19
CA SER A 259 8.38 -12.19 5.57
C SER A 259 8.25 -13.62 6.10
N HIS A 260 9.37 -14.28 6.42
CA HIS A 260 9.36 -15.57 7.14
C HIS A 260 8.82 -15.43 8.57
N LEU A 261 9.12 -14.30 9.26
CA LEU A 261 8.54 -14.02 10.58
C LEU A 261 7.02 -13.81 10.50
N LEU A 262 6.54 -13.07 9.49
CA LEU A 262 5.10 -12.90 9.26
C LEU A 262 4.42 -14.26 9.04
N ALA A 263 4.90 -15.04 8.08
CA ALA A 263 4.31 -16.33 7.74
C ALA A 263 4.41 -17.36 8.88
N GLY A 264 5.45 -17.29 9.71
CA GLY A 264 5.63 -18.19 10.83
C GLY A 264 4.78 -17.87 12.07
N HIS A 265 4.17 -16.68 12.15
CA HIS A 265 3.43 -16.23 13.32
C HIS A 265 1.96 -15.87 13.03
N ILE A 266 1.61 -15.55 11.79
CA ILE A 266 0.21 -15.36 11.38
C ILE A 266 -0.40 -16.76 11.15
N PRO A 267 -1.53 -17.12 11.81
CA PRO A 267 -2.06 -18.49 11.79
C PRO A 267 -2.41 -19.04 10.42
N ASP A 268 -2.98 -18.21 9.53
CA ASP A 268 -3.38 -18.60 8.17
C ASP A 268 -2.61 -17.76 7.14
N ALA A 269 -1.28 -17.98 7.08
CA ALA A 269 -0.41 -17.27 6.18
C ALA A 269 0.26 -18.19 5.15
N GLN A 270 0.26 -17.72 3.91
CA GLN A 270 1.05 -18.24 2.79
C GLN A 270 2.28 -17.35 2.58
N LEU A 271 3.40 -17.92 2.12
CA LEU A 271 4.64 -17.18 1.85
C LEU A 271 5.16 -17.48 0.45
N THR A 272 5.45 -16.42 -0.31
CA THR A 272 6.15 -16.52 -1.59
C THR A 272 7.37 -15.60 -1.59
N ILE A 273 8.53 -16.15 -1.99
CA ILE A 273 9.77 -15.39 -2.17
C ILE A 273 10.14 -15.40 -3.65
N TYR A 274 10.20 -14.21 -4.23
CA TYR A 274 10.55 -14.00 -5.63
C TYR A 274 12.08 -13.96 -5.80
N PRO A 275 12.66 -14.84 -6.62
CA PRO A 275 14.10 -14.93 -6.80
C PRO A 275 14.63 -13.69 -7.54
N ASP A 276 15.90 -13.36 -7.33
CA ASP A 276 16.62 -12.28 -8.02
C ASP A 276 15.86 -10.93 -7.99
N ALA A 277 15.13 -10.65 -6.93
CA ALA A 277 14.30 -9.46 -6.79
C ALA A 277 14.59 -8.73 -5.48
N GLY A 278 14.59 -7.40 -5.54
CA GLY A 278 14.68 -6.51 -4.40
C GLY A 278 13.32 -6.20 -3.79
N HIS A 279 13.23 -5.03 -3.16
CA HIS A 279 12.02 -4.57 -2.48
C HIS A 279 10.79 -4.48 -3.41
N SER A 280 11.00 -4.11 -4.68
CA SER A 280 9.95 -4.02 -5.70
C SER A 280 9.79 -5.31 -6.52
N PHE A 281 9.90 -6.48 -5.88
CA PHE A 281 9.62 -7.77 -6.55
C PHE A 281 8.28 -7.75 -7.30
N LEU A 282 7.26 -7.09 -6.74
CA LEU A 282 5.91 -6.96 -7.31
C LEU A 282 5.86 -6.11 -8.59
N PHE A 283 6.88 -5.28 -8.84
CA PHE A 283 7.03 -4.49 -10.07
C PHE A 283 8.03 -5.13 -11.04
N GLN A 284 8.87 -6.03 -10.54
CA GLN A 284 9.75 -6.87 -11.35
C GLN A 284 8.99 -8.05 -11.97
N TYR A 285 8.04 -8.61 -11.24
CA TYR A 285 7.18 -9.74 -11.60
C TYR A 285 5.69 -9.34 -11.55
N PRO A 286 5.27 -8.26 -12.26
CA PRO A 286 3.93 -7.71 -12.06
C PRO A 286 2.81 -8.67 -12.44
N HIS A 287 2.97 -9.41 -13.53
CA HIS A 287 1.94 -10.34 -14.04
C HIS A 287 1.85 -11.60 -13.18
N GLU A 288 3.00 -12.17 -12.79
CA GLU A 288 3.08 -13.36 -11.95
C GLU A 288 2.49 -13.07 -10.55
N PHE A 289 2.85 -11.93 -9.96
CA PHE A 289 2.32 -11.56 -8.66
C PHE A 289 0.84 -11.17 -8.73
N ALA A 290 0.38 -10.51 -9.79
CA ALA A 290 -1.04 -10.24 -10.01
C ALA A 290 -1.87 -11.52 -10.13
N ALA A 291 -1.35 -12.54 -10.81
CA ALA A 291 -2.00 -13.85 -10.94
C ALA A 291 -2.08 -14.58 -9.58
N GLU A 292 -1.00 -14.53 -8.78
CA GLU A 292 -0.96 -15.08 -7.43
C GLU A 292 -1.97 -14.38 -6.51
N VAL A 293 -1.97 -13.04 -6.48
CA VAL A 293 -2.93 -12.23 -5.72
C VAL A 293 -4.37 -12.55 -6.14
N SER A 294 -4.64 -12.62 -7.44
CA SER A 294 -5.98 -12.91 -7.97
C SER A 294 -6.46 -14.30 -7.57
N THR A 295 -5.57 -15.30 -7.59
CA THR A 295 -5.84 -16.66 -7.12
C THR A 295 -6.12 -16.67 -5.61
N PHE A 296 -5.28 -16.03 -4.82
CA PHE A 296 -5.43 -15.92 -3.37
C PHE A 296 -6.75 -15.22 -2.98
N LEU A 297 -7.10 -14.13 -3.65
CA LEU A 297 -8.34 -13.40 -3.39
C LEU A 297 -9.60 -14.14 -3.88
N GLY A 298 -9.47 -15.06 -4.85
CA GLY A 298 -10.54 -15.87 -5.40
C GLY A 298 -10.75 -17.21 -4.69
N ALA A 299 -9.84 -17.64 -3.80
CA ALA A 299 -10.01 -18.88 -3.04
C ALA A 299 -11.30 -18.85 -2.20
N ALA A 300 -11.95 -20.01 -2.06
CA ALA A 300 -13.21 -20.14 -1.30
C ALA A 300 -13.02 -19.95 0.20
#